data_1782b08ea14a7cb1c6e2b7a3b3ea42a7
#
_entry.id   1782b08ea14a7cb1c6e2b7a3b3ea42a7
#
_cell.length_a   1.000
_cell.length_b   1.000
_cell.length_c   1.000
_cell.angle_alpha   90.00
_cell.angle_beta   90.00
_cell.angle_gamma   90.00
#
_symmetry.space_group_name_H-M   'P 1'
#
loop_
_entity.id
_entity.type
_entity.pdbx_description
1 polymer ?
#
loop_
_entity_poly.entity_id
_entity_poly.type
_entity_poly.pdbx_seq_one_letter_code
_entity_poly.pdbx_strand_id
1 'polypeptide(L)'
;MKIEKIKSFFKTRAAKSIVVASAALLIGLAVYLNYRWFYDPSASLGFGDNNMDDNYSDSSSAAGDANTENDYFTSTALDRKEARDEAIDVLKMVSESADATEEAKAEAQAKISKIAVDIQNEANIETLVKAKGFEDCVAIISDGAVSVIVGAESLQAAEAAQILTIVYETTGINPENVSIISKS
;
A
#
# COMPACT_ATOMS: atom_id res chain seq x y z
N MET A 1 -35.60 30.28 -21.55
CA MET A 1 -35.49 30.44 -23.01
C MET A 1 -34.16 29.95 -23.64
N LYS A 2 -33.24 29.29 -22.93
CA LYS A 2 -31.98 28.74 -23.47
C LYS A 2 -31.97 27.21 -23.65
N ILE A 3 -32.87 26.48 -23.03
CA ILE A 3 -32.87 24.99 -23.00
C ILE A 3 -33.54 24.41 -24.27
N GLU A 4 -34.48 25.10 -24.86
CA GLU A 4 -35.19 24.66 -26.06
C GLU A 4 -34.29 24.68 -27.33
N LYS A 5 -33.31 25.60 -27.42
CA LYS A 5 -32.36 25.65 -28.54
C LYS A 5 -31.36 24.51 -28.58
N ILE A 6 -31.09 23.87 -27.44
CA ILE A 6 -30.16 22.73 -27.32
C ILE A 6 -30.81 21.44 -27.84
N LYS A 7 -32.13 21.26 -27.59
CA LYS A 7 -32.89 20.09 -28.09
C LYS A 7 -33.08 20.06 -29.59
N SER A 8 -33.16 21.22 -30.27
CA SER A 8 -33.33 21.28 -31.72
C SER A 8 -32.01 21.00 -32.49
N PHE A 9 -30.86 21.25 -31.84
CA PHE A 9 -29.54 21.00 -32.46
C PHE A 9 -29.23 19.50 -32.55
N PHE A 10 -29.74 18.69 -31.62
CA PHE A 10 -29.54 17.23 -31.61
C PHE A 10 -30.37 16.44 -32.62
N LYS A 11 -31.28 17.10 -33.35
CA LYS A 11 -32.21 16.43 -34.28
C LYS A 11 -31.69 16.35 -35.73
N THR A 12 -30.60 17.02 -36.06
CA THR A 12 -30.00 16.99 -37.39
C THR A 12 -29.01 15.83 -37.55
N ARG A 13 -28.98 15.19 -38.73
CA ARG A 13 -28.07 14.08 -39.06
C ARG A 13 -26.61 14.48 -38.87
N ALA A 14 -26.27 15.74 -39.13
CA ALA A 14 -24.94 16.31 -38.91
C ALA A 14 -24.56 16.39 -37.44
N ALA A 15 -25.48 16.69 -36.51
CA ALA A 15 -25.21 16.74 -35.08
C ALA A 15 -24.93 15.34 -34.50
N LYS A 16 -25.60 14.31 -35.02
CA LYS A 16 -25.33 12.91 -34.62
C LYS A 16 -23.93 12.48 -35.06
N SER A 17 -23.48 12.86 -36.24
CA SER A 17 -22.12 12.57 -36.71
C SER A 17 -21.05 13.28 -35.86
N ILE A 18 -21.30 14.51 -35.43
CA ILE A 18 -20.36 15.26 -34.55
C ILE A 18 -20.26 14.62 -33.16
N VAL A 19 -21.37 14.17 -32.60
CA VAL A 19 -21.39 13.49 -31.31
C VAL A 19 -20.64 12.14 -31.37
N VAL A 20 -20.85 11.36 -32.44
CA VAL A 20 -20.12 10.10 -32.64
C VAL A 20 -18.63 10.36 -32.86
N ALA A 21 -18.27 11.38 -33.65
CA ALA A 21 -16.87 11.75 -33.87
C ALA A 21 -16.18 12.23 -32.57
N SER A 22 -16.87 13.02 -31.73
CA SER A 22 -16.33 13.47 -30.45
C SER A 22 -16.17 12.32 -29.45
N ALA A 23 -17.11 11.38 -29.42
CA ALA A 23 -17.01 10.19 -28.59
C ALA A 23 -15.84 9.29 -29.03
N ALA A 24 -15.65 9.09 -30.34
CA ALA A 24 -14.53 8.33 -30.90
C ALA A 24 -13.17 8.99 -30.56
N LEU A 25 -13.11 10.32 -30.59
CA LEU A 25 -11.91 11.09 -30.25
C LEU A 25 -11.58 10.99 -28.75
N LEU A 26 -12.58 11.02 -27.87
CA LEU A 26 -12.40 10.84 -26.43
C LEU A 26 -11.94 9.42 -26.10
N ILE A 27 -12.49 8.40 -26.76
CA ILE A 27 -12.05 7.01 -26.58
C ILE A 27 -10.62 6.85 -27.09
N GLY A 28 -10.27 7.41 -28.23
CA GLY A 28 -8.91 7.39 -28.76
C GLY A 28 -7.92 8.10 -27.85
N LEU A 29 -8.32 9.24 -27.26
CA LEU A 29 -7.50 9.95 -26.28
C LEU A 29 -7.31 9.14 -24.99
N ALA A 30 -8.36 8.49 -24.50
CA ALA A 30 -8.28 7.64 -23.31
C ALA A 30 -7.35 6.43 -23.51
N VAL A 31 -7.45 5.77 -24.67
CA VAL A 31 -6.55 4.66 -25.05
C VAL A 31 -5.11 5.15 -25.22
N TYR A 32 -4.92 6.33 -25.85
CA TYR A 32 -3.59 6.93 -26.01
C TYR A 32 -2.96 7.32 -24.67
N LEU A 33 -3.74 7.90 -23.75
CA LEU A 33 -3.26 8.25 -22.41
C LEU A 33 -2.96 7.00 -21.58
N ASN A 34 -3.80 5.97 -21.66
CA ASN A 34 -3.56 4.69 -21.02
C ASN A 34 -2.29 3.99 -21.55
N TYR A 35 -2.12 3.99 -22.89
CA TYR A 35 -0.92 3.44 -23.52
C TYR A 35 0.33 4.22 -23.10
N ARG A 36 0.28 5.54 -23.10
CA ARG A 36 1.41 6.39 -22.71
C ARG A 36 1.74 6.23 -21.22
N TRP A 37 0.74 6.07 -20.37
CA TRP A 37 0.94 5.91 -18.92
C TRP A 37 1.48 4.53 -18.56
N PHE A 38 1.12 3.51 -19.33
CA PHE A 38 1.60 2.13 -19.10
C PHE A 38 3.00 1.87 -19.67
N TYR A 39 3.41 2.61 -20.72
CA TYR A 39 4.70 2.43 -21.40
C TYR A 39 5.76 3.50 -21.09
N ASP A 40 5.39 4.61 -20.44
CA ASP A 40 6.33 5.69 -20.10
C ASP A 40 6.20 6.04 -18.62
N PRO A 41 7.01 5.44 -17.73
CA PRO A 41 6.98 5.70 -16.29
C PRO A 41 7.38 7.13 -15.91
N SER A 42 7.80 7.96 -16.87
CA SER A 42 8.17 9.36 -16.64
C SER A 42 7.05 10.38 -16.92
N ALA A 43 5.86 9.97 -17.36
CA ALA A 43 4.75 10.85 -17.62
C ALA A 43 3.83 11.01 -16.39
N SER A 44 4.36 11.54 -15.30
CA SER A 44 3.57 12.06 -14.19
C SER A 44 2.84 13.32 -14.64
N LEU A 45 1.50 13.24 -14.81
CA LEU A 45 0.67 14.41 -14.95
C LEU A 45 0.62 15.12 -13.59
N GLY A 46 1.38 16.20 -13.48
CA GLY A 46 1.41 17.05 -12.30
C GLY A 46 0.03 17.63 -11.97
N PHE A 47 -0.56 17.16 -10.91
CA PHE A 47 -1.55 17.86 -10.12
C PHE A 47 -1.09 17.85 -8.68
N GLY A 48 -0.59 18.98 -8.22
CA GLY A 48 -0.20 19.18 -6.82
C GLY A 48 1.22 19.67 -6.66
N ASP A 49 1.38 20.97 -6.81
CA ASP A 49 2.50 21.75 -6.36
C ASP A 49 2.78 21.52 -4.87
N ASN A 50 3.88 20.85 -4.55
CA ASN A 50 4.60 21.04 -3.30
C ASN A 50 6.06 20.64 -3.53
N ASN A 51 6.90 21.68 -3.53
CA ASN A 51 8.35 21.60 -3.56
C ASN A 51 8.88 20.59 -2.55
N MET A 52 9.43 19.48 -3.05
CA MET A 52 10.47 18.73 -2.37
C MET A 52 11.55 18.41 -3.40
N ASP A 53 12.70 18.92 -3.10
CA ASP A 53 13.96 18.86 -3.87
C ASP A 53 14.45 17.40 -3.91
N ASP A 54 14.02 16.63 -4.90
CA ASP A 54 14.54 15.29 -5.15
C ASP A 54 15.64 15.36 -6.22
N ASN A 55 16.85 15.60 -5.71
CA ASN A 55 18.07 15.33 -6.44
C ASN A 55 18.28 13.80 -6.53
N TYR A 56 17.56 13.12 -7.42
CA TYR A 56 17.82 11.74 -7.75
C TYR A 56 18.87 11.69 -8.87
N SER A 57 20.13 11.67 -8.47
CA SER A 57 21.24 11.34 -9.36
C SER A 57 21.19 9.86 -9.70
N ASP A 58 20.86 9.58 -10.97
CA ASP A 58 21.20 8.33 -11.64
C ASP A 58 22.70 8.09 -11.54
N SER A 59 23.10 7.16 -10.68
CA SER A 59 24.44 6.60 -10.60
C SER A 59 24.34 5.09 -10.66
N SER A 60 24.22 4.58 -11.89
CA SER A 60 24.61 3.21 -12.19
C SER A 60 26.12 3.08 -11.94
N SER A 61 26.49 2.58 -10.77
CA SER A 61 27.85 2.09 -10.50
C SER A 61 27.76 0.86 -9.61
N ALA A 62 28.23 -0.23 -10.15
CA ALA A 62 28.43 -1.50 -9.50
C ALA A 62 29.17 -1.34 -8.17
N ALA A 63 28.48 -1.63 -7.06
CA ALA A 63 29.06 -2.03 -5.79
C ALA A 63 28.13 -3.06 -5.18
N GLY A 64 28.66 -4.27 -4.99
CA GLY A 64 27.85 -5.44 -4.63
C GLY A 64 27.30 -5.41 -3.22
N ASP A 65 26.30 -6.19 -3.08
CA ASP A 65 25.78 -6.91 -1.92
C ASP A 65 25.14 -6.17 -0.73
N ALA A 66 25.49 -4.96 -0.38
CA ALA A 66 24.89 -4.26 0.76
C ALA A 66 23.57 -3.52 0.43
N ASN A 67 23.26 -3.33 -0.86
CA ASN A 67 22.09 -2.55 -1.30
C ASN A 67 20.83 -3.42 -1.47
N THR A 68 20.99 -4.72 -1.68
CA THR A 68 19.87 -5.63 -1.94
C THR A 68 19.08 -5.99 -0.67
N GLU A 69 19.72 -6.01 0.50
CA GLU A 69 19.03 -6.27 1.78
C GLU A 69 18.14 -5.11 2.19
N ASN A 70 18.68 -3.90 2.16
CA ASN A 70 17.92 -2.68 2.50
C ASN A 70 16.73 -2.49 1.56
N ASP A 71 16.89 -2.80 0.26
CA ASP A 71 15.81 -2.78 -0.72
C ASP A 71 14.72 -3.81 -0.38
N TYR A 72 15.07 -5.00 0.09
CA TYR A 72 14.09 -6.01 0.50
C TYR A 72 13.25 -5.56 1.70
N PHE A 73 13.87 -5.05 2.77
CA PHE A 73 13.15 -4.58 3.95
C PHE A 73 12.27 -3.37 3.63
N THR A 74 12.78 -2.47 2.80
CA THR A 74 12.03 -1.28 2.35
C THR A 74 10.84 -1.68 1.47
N SER A 75 11.04 -2.56 0.48
CA SER A 75 9.96 -3.03 -0.38
C SER A 75 8.90 -3.81 0.42
N THR A 76 9.32 -4.71 1.31
CA THR A 76 8.38 -5.46 2.16
C THR A 76 7.55 -4.55 3.06
N ALA A 77 8.16 -3.49 3.62
CA ALA A 77 7.44 -2.51 4.41
C ALA A 77 6.43 -1.71 3.57
N LEU A 78 6.80 -1.37 2.32
CA LEU A 78 5.93 -0.66 1.39
C LEU A 78 4.76 -1.54 0.95
N ASP A 79 5.03 -2.75 0.48
CA ASP A 79 4.00 -3.72 0.04
C ASP A 79 2.98 -3.98 1.16
N ARG A 80 3.48 -4.13 2.41
CA ARG A 80 2.63 -4.29 3.59
C ARG A 80 1.73 -3.06 3.81
N LYS A 81 2.27 -1.86 3.64
CA LYS A 81 1.51 -0.62 3.78
C LYS A 81 0.43 -0.52 2.72
N GLU A 82 0.76 -0.76 1.45
CA GLU A 82 -0.20 -0.71 0.34
C GLU A 82 -1.34 -1.70 0.52
N ALA A 83 -1.03 -2.97 0.81
CA ALA A 83 -2.05 -4.00 1.06
C ALA A 83 -2.98 -3.63 2.22
N ARG A 84 -2.45 -2.97 3.25
CA ARG A 84 -3.20 -2.54 4.42
C ARG A 84 -4.08 -1.33 4.12
N ASP A 85 -3.57 -0.36 3.38
CA ASP A 85 -4.34 0.81 2.96
C ASP A 85 -5.52 0.38 2.08
N GLU A 86 -5.31 -0.56 1.12
CA GLU A 86 -6.37 -1.15 0.32
C GLU A 86 -7.42 -1.88 1.16
N ALA A 87 -6.98 -2.68 2.13
CA ALA A 87 -7.90 -3.39 3.03
C ALA A 87 -8.76 -2.41 3.86
N ILE A 88 -8.15 -1.34 4.36
CA ILE A 88 -8.87 -0.29 5.11
C ILE A 88 -9.89 0.41 4.22
N ASP A 89 -9.54 0.72 2.97
CA ASP A 89 -10.45 1.39 2.04
C ASP A 89 -11.66 0.51 1.69
N VAL A 90 -11.45 -0.79 1.48
CA VAL A 90 -12.57 -1.75 1.29
C VAL A 90 -13.46 -1.80 2.53
N LEU A 91 -12.88 -1.87 3.73
CA LEU A 91 -13.64 -1.89 4.98
C LEU A 91 -14.41 -0.57 5.22
N LYS A 92 -13.84 0.57 4.86
CA LYS A 92 -14.53 1.87 4.91
C LYS A 92 -15.73 1.90 3.96
N MET A 93 -15.58 1.41 2.72
CA MET A 93 -16.72 1.32 1.79
C MET A 93 -17.88 0.51 2.37
N VAL A 94 -17.59 -0.59 3.09
CA VAL A 94 -18.63 -1.37 3.77
C VAL A 94 -19.25 -0.60 4.94
N SER A 95 -18.42 0.04 5.76
CA SER A 95 -18.89 0.78 6.95
C SER A 95 -19.74 2.01 6.60
N GLU A 96 -19.50 2.62 5.44
CA GLU A 96 -20.19 3.82 4.95
C GLU A 96 -21.35 3.49 4.00
N SER A 97 -21.51 2.23 3.58
CA SER A 97 -22.54 1.81 2.64
C SER A 97 -23.94 1.96 3.25
N ALA A 98 -24.84 2.58 2.52
CA ALA A 98 -26.26 2.69 2.94
C ALA A 98 -26.99 1.34 2.88
N ASP A 99 -26.50 0.41 2.04
CA ASP A 99 -27.13 -0.91 1.82
C ASP A 99 -26.59 -1.99 2.77
N ALA A 100 -25.50 -1.69 3.52
CA ALA A 100 -24.94 -2.64 4.47
C ALA A 100 -25.76 -2.73 5.75
N THR A 101 -25.84 -3.94 6.32
CA THR A 101 -26.48 -4.14 7.63
C THR A 101 -25.67 -3.51 8.76
N GLU A 102 -26.29 -3.18 9.87
CA GLU A 102 -25.60 -2.60 11.03
C GLU A 102 -24.52 -3.53 11.59
N GLU A 103 -24.76 -4.86 11.53
CA GLU A 103 -23.76 -5.86 11.90
C GLU A 103 -22.53 -5.80 10.98
N ALA A 104 -22.72 -5.70 9.65
CA ALA A 104 -21.63 -5.61 8.69
C ALA A 104 -20.81 -4.33 8.87
N LYS A 105 -21.47 -3.21 9.17
CA LYS A 105 -20.79 -1.95 9.49
C LYS A 105 -19.97 -2.05 10.77
N ALA A 106 -20.55 -2.63 11.82
CA ALA A 106 -19.87 -2.82 13.10
C ALA A 106 -18.66 -3.76 12.96
N GLU A 107 -18.79 -4.84 12.18
CA GLU A 107 -17.68 -5.76 11.89
C GLU A 107 -16.58 -5.06 11.10
N ALA A 108 -16.91 -4.29 10.07
CA ALA A 108 -15.93 -3.52 9.29
C ALA A 108 -15.18 -2.53 10.19
N GLN A 109 -15.88 -1.84 11.09
CA GLN A 109 -15.28 -0.90 12.02
C GLN A 109 -14.37 -1.57 13.06
N ALA A 110 -14.76 -2.76 13.55
CA ALA A 110 -13.93 -3.56 14.43
C ALA A 110 -12.64 -4.05 13.74
N LYS A 111 -12.72 -4.44 12.46
CA LYS A 111 -11.56 -4.83 11.66
C LYS A 111 -10.61 -3.65 11.42
N ILE A 112 -11.12 -2.46 11.09
CA ILE A 112 -10.30 -1.25 10.96
C ILE A 112 -9.57 -0.94 12.28
N SER A 113 -10.28 -1.01 13.40
CA SER A 113 -9.69 -0.79 14.73
C SER A 113 -8.60 -1.83 15.04
N LYS A 114 -8.83 -3.10 14.69
CA LYS A 114 -7.83 -4.16 14.85
C LYS A 114 -6.59 -3.88 14.01
N ILE A 115 -6.74 -3.52 12.74
CA ILE A 115 -5.61 -3.16 11.86
C ILE A 115 -4.79 -2.01 12.47
N ALA A 116 -5.43 -0.99 13.04
CA ALA A 116 -4.73 0.12 13.69
C ALA A 116 -3.89 -0.33 14.90
N VAL A 117 -4.43 -1.25 15.72
CA VAL A 117 -3.70 -1.85 16.85
C VAL A 117 -2.54 -2.71 16.36
N ASP A 118 -2.76 -3.52 15.32
CA ASP A 118 -1.72 -4.37 14.73
C ASP A 118 -0.56 -3.51 14.18
N ILE A 119 -0.84 -2.39 13.49
CA ILE A 119 0.15 -1.42 13.02
C ILE A 119 1.01 -0.88 14.19
N GLN A 120 0.36 -0.49 15.28
CA GLN A 120 1.07 0.02 16.45
C GLN A 120 1.96 -1.04 17.10
N ASN A 121 1.46 -2.25 17.22
CA ASN A 121 2.22 -3.37 17.80
C ASN A 121 3.42 -3.76 16.93
N GLU A 122 3.25 -3.81 15.61
CA GLU A 122 4.34 -4.06 14.65
C GLU A 122 5.44 -3.01 14.78
N ALA A 123 5.09 -1.72 14.77
CA ALA A 123 6.05 -0.64 14.94
C ALA A 123 6.80 -0.72 16.29
N ASN A 124 6.12 -1.12 17.36
CA ASN A 124 6.74 -1.34 18.66
C ASN A 124 7.71 -2.53 18.63
N ILE A 125 7.32 -3.67 18.04
CA ILE A 125 8.18 -4.84 17.88
C ILE A 125 9.43 -4.47 17.09
N GLU A 126 9.27 -3.85 15.91
CA GLU A 126 10.39 -3.42 15.06
C GLU A 126 11.37 -2.52 15.83
N THR A 127 10.84 -1.54 16.57
CA THR A 127 11.66 -0.63 17.38
C THR A 127 12.42 -1.36 18.47
N LEU A 128 11.77 -2.27 19.19
CA LEU A 128 12.39 -3.02 20.28
C LEU A 128 13.41 -4.05 19.79
N VAL A 129 13.14 -4.69 18.64
CA VAL A 129 14.08 -5.62 18.01
C VAL A 129 15.32 -4.88 17.50
N LYS A 130 15.15 -3.74 16.82
CA LYS A 130 16.28 -2.88 16.43
C LYS A 130 17.09 -2.38 17.62
N ALA A 131 16.46 -2.08 18.73
CA ALA A 131 17.16 -1.73 19.98
C ALA A 131 18.00 -2.88 20.58
N LYS A 132 17.77 -4.13 20.15
CA LYS A 132 18.63 -5.29 20.51
C LYS A 132 19.87 -5.44 19.63
N GLY A 133 20.02 -4.60 18.59
CA GLY A 133 21.20 -4.57 17.74
C GLY A 133 20.98 -5.12 16.33
N PHE A 134 19.77 -5.47 15.96
CA PHE A 134 19.43 -5.80 14.57
C PHE A 134 19.33 -4.51 13.74
N GLU A 135 20.01 -4.45 12.60
CA GLU A 135 19.99 -3.26 11.73
C GLU A 135 18.61 -3.10 11.08
N ASP A 136 18.05 -4.20 10.56
CA ASP A 136 16.75 -4.21 9.92
C ASP A 136 15.81 -5.23 10.57
N CYS A 137 14.55 -4.83 10.65
CA CYS A 137 13.48 -5.65 11.19
C CYS A 137 12.15 -5.22 10.57
N VAL A 138 11.38 -6.20 10.10
CA VAL A 138 9.98 -6.03 9.71
C VAL A 138 9.14 -7.04 10.48
N ALA A 139 8.12 -6.55 11.18
CA ALA A 139 7.13 -7.37 11.87
C ALA A 139 5.79 -7.33 11.13
N ILE A 140 5.12 -8.46 10.99
CA ILE A 140 3.83 -8.60 10.32
C ILE A 140 2.90 -9.37 11.24
N ILE A 141 1.78 -8.76 11.62
CA ILE A 141 0.72 -9.39 12.42
C ILE A 141 -0.46 -9.68 11.49
N SER A 142 -0.87 -10.94 11.42
CA SER A 142 -2.04 -11.37 10.67
C SER A 142 -2.72 -12.54 11.36
N ASP A 143 -4.03 -12.44 11.53
CA ASP A 143 -4.90 -13.52 12.04
C ASP A 143 -4.43 -14.18 13.36
N GLY A 144 -3.81 -13.38 14.23
CA GLY A 144 -3.31 -13.87 15.52
C GLY A 144 -1.97 -14.60 15.46
N ALA A 145 -1.29 -14.52 14.34
CA ALA A 145 0.09 -14.94 14.16
C ALA A 145 1.01 -13.75 13.92
N VAL A 146 2.29 -13.89 14.23
CA VAL A 146 3.32 -12.86 14.02
C VAL A 146 4.47 -13.44 13.21
N SER A 147 4.89 -12.74 12.16
CA SER A 147 6.12 -13.03 11.44
C SER A 147 7.10 -11.88 11.67
N VAL A 148 8.29 -12.18 12.16
CA VAL A 148 9.36 -11.20 12.38
C VAL A 148 10.52 -11.54 11.45
N ILE A 149 10.84 -10.65 10.52
CA ILE A 149 11.95 -10.77 9.59
C ILE A 149 13.06 -9.85 10.09
N VAL A 150 14.24 -10.39 10.32
CA VAL A 150 15.40 -9.63 10.82
C VAL A 150 16.58 -9.71 9.86
N GLY A 151 17.29 -8.60 9.69
CA GLY A 151 18.55 -8.53 8.95
C GLY A 151 19.66 -9.19 9.76
N ALA A 152 19.97 -10.47 9.45
CA ALA A 152 21.04 -11.21 10.06
C ALA A 152 21.39 -12.45 9.23
N GLU A 153 22.68 -12.74 9.06
CA GLU A 153 23.15 -13.97 8.37
C GLU A 153 22.71 -15.25 9.13
N SER A 154 22.69 -15.20 10.44
CA SER A 154 22.26 -16.30 11.29
C SER A 154 21.71 -15.76 12.61
N LEU A 155 20.68 -16.43 13.13
CA LEU A 155 20.05 -16.07 14.41
C LEU A 155 20.46 -17.07 15.47
N GLN A 156 21.01 -16.59 16.58
CA GLN A 156 21.32 -17.42 17.73
C GLN A 156 20.03 -17.74 18.54
N ALA A 157 20.01 -18.88 19.21
CA ALA A 157 18.86 -19.28 20.03
C ALA A 157 18.50 -18.24 21.11
N ALA A 158 19.50 -17.55 21.66
CA ALA A 158 19.29 -16.51 22.66
C ALA A 158 18.63 -15.26 22.06
N GLU A 159 19.00 -14.88 20.84
CA GLU A 159 18.42 -13.76 20.11
C GLU A 159 16.97 -14.06 19.70
N ALA A 160 16.73 -15.26 19.18
CA ALA A 160 15.37 -15.73 18.89
C ALA A 160 14.47 -15.70 20.14
N ALA A 161 14.98 -16.14 21.30
CA ALA A 161 14.24 -16.10 22.55
C ALA A 161 13.92 -14.67 22.99
N GLN A 162 14.82 -13.70 22.76
CA GLN A 162 14.57 -12.29 23.04
C GLN A 162 13.49 -11.72 22.16
N ILE A 163 13.51 -12.03 20.84
CA ILE A 163 12.48 -11.60 19.90
C ILE A 163 11.11 -12.18 20.30
N LEU A 164 11.04 -13.47 20.62
CA LEU A 164 9.81 -14.10 21.12
C LEU A 164 9.25 -13.40 22.35
N THR A 165 10.14 -13.02 23.29
CA THR A 165 9.75 -12.29 24.49
C THR A 165 9.17 -10.92 24.15
N ILE A 166 9.83 -10.17 23.27
CA ILE A 166 9.35 -8.85 22.80
C ILE A 166 7.97 -8.97 22.17
N VAL A 167 7.77 -9.95 21.28
CA VAL A 167 6.48 -10.18 20.63
C VAL A 167 5.40 -10.49 21.65
N TYR A 168 5.68 -11.42 22.59
CA TYR A 168 4.71 -11.80 23.62
C TYR A 168 4.35 -10.63 24.54
N GLU A 169 5.31 -9.85 24.99
CA GLU A 169 5.08 -8.68 25.85
C GLU A 169 4.30 -7.57 25.13
N THR A 170 4.49 -7.42 23.83
CA THR A 170 3.83 -6.37 23.03
C THR A 170 2.41 -6.76 22.62
N THR A 171 2.20 -8.02 22.24
CA THR A 171 0.95 -8.46 21.59
C THR A 171 0.11 -9.42 22.41
N GLY A 172 0.72 -10.14 23.38
CA GLY A 172 0.12 -11.27 24.09
C GLY A 172 0.01 -12.54 23.22
N ILE A 173 0.55 -12.56 22.00
CA ILE A 173 0.48 -13.72 21.10
C ILE A 173 1.50 -14.77 21.57
N ASN A 174 1.04 -16.02 21.69
CA ASN A 174 1.89 -17.13 22.14
C ASN A 174 3.05 -17.37 21.18
N PRO A 175 4.25 -17.75 21.69
CA PRO A 175 5.44 -18.03 20.89
C PRO A 175 5.24 -19.12 19.81
N GLU A 176 4.32 -20.03 19.99
CA GLU A 176 3.96 -21.06 19.00
C GLU A 176 3.33 -20.48 17.70
N ASN A 177 2.77 -19.28 17.78
CA ASN A 177 2.20 -18.54 16.64
C ASN A 177 3.16 -17.46 16.14
N VAL A 178 4.44 -17.52 16.53
CA VAL A 178 5.45 -16.56 16.09
C VAL A 178 6.47 -17.26 15.21
N SER A 179 6.65 -16.74 14.00
CA SER A 179 7.69 -17.15 13.05
C SER A 179 8.79 -16.10 13.01
N ILE A 180 10.06 -16.52 13.15
CA ILE A 180 11.20 -15.62 13.02
C ILE A 180 12.02 -16.09 11.83
N ILE A 181 12.33 -15.14 10.95
CA ILE A 181 13.05 -15.39 9.69
C ILE A 181 14.29 -14.49 9.68
N SER A 182 15.47 -15.08 9.55
CA SER A 182 16.69 -14.32 9.26
C SER A 182 16.85 -14.15 7.76
N LYS A 183 17.21 -12.94 7.33
CA LYS A 183 17.46 -12.57 5.95
C LYS A 183 18.79 -11.85 5.86
N SER A 184 19.68 -12.36 5.05
CA SER A 184 20.98 -11.77 4.67
C SER A 184 20.96 -11.31 3.23
#